data_cb528f0b3ba9ebf29890d17e82c6ad05
#
_entry.id   cb528f0b3ba9ebf29890d17e82c6ad05
#
_cell.length_a   1.000
_cell.length_b   1.000
_cell.length_c   1.000
_cell.angle_alpha   90.00
_cell.angle_beta   90.00
_cell.angle_gamma   90.00
#
_symmetry.space_group_name_H-M   'P 1'
#
loop_
_entity.id
_entity.type
_entity.pdbx_description
1 polymer ?
#
loop_
_entity_poly.entity_id
_entity_poly.type
_entity_poly.pdbx_seq_one_letter_code
_entity_poly.pdbx_strand_id
1 'polypeptide(L)'
;MPLPANFDSVSLDGVISDWLCALREFSVEALLVLGPDPFGGQDDRLVLALHPPRLLEAAEALAQSRDFGTPWRDSDAPLVAWQSISKSAFENSSRWRRLWLAHGYQSVVRIAFPMTAGRAFECYLFSPKHWHDRSEAALLAWSALNIWPLLKRALADARSPLSPRELECLSLAFRGSTARESGTQLLCSERTVNFHIANAMAKLKVDNKLAAVQRACWFGLI
;
A
#
# COMPACT_ATOMS: atom_id res chain seq x y z
N MET A 1 -11.04 -17.18 -12.88
CA MET A 1 -11.51 -16.19 -13.85
C MET A 1 -10.28 -15.50 -14.44
N PRO A 2 -10.03 -15.51 -15.77
CA PRO A 2 -8.90 -14.79 -16.35
C PRO A 2 -9.13 -13.29 -16.23
N LEU A 3 -8.10 -12.54 -15.86
CA LEU A 3 -8.11 -11.08 -15.79
C LEU A 3 -8.34 -10.50 -17.20
N PRO A 4 -9.17 -9.47 -17.34
CA PRO A 4 -9.40 -8.83 -18.64
C PRO A 4 -8.12 -8.18 -19.17
N ALA A 5 -7.86 -8.36 -20.47
CA ALA A 5 -6.62 -7.97 -21.16
C ALA A 5 -6.49 -6.47 -21.50
N ASN A 6 -7.41 -5.61 -21.07
CA ASN A 6 -7.34 -4.16 -21.25
C ASN A 6 -7.29 -3.49 -19.88
N PHE A 7 -6.10 -3.20 -19.42
CA PHE A 7 -5.86 -2.34 -18.26
C PHE A 7 -5.79 -0.87 -18.71
N ASP A 8 -6.94 -0.28 -19.06
CA ASP A 8 -7.12 1.15 -18.92
C ASP A 8 -6.92 1.51 -17.44
N SER A 9 -6.25 2.60 -17.15
CA SER A 9 -5.84 3.02 -15.80
C SER A 9 -7.04 2.98 -14.83
N VAL A 10 -7.13 1.91 -14.08
CA VAL A 10 -8.15 1.77 -13.04
C VAL A 10 -7.79 2.76 -11.93
N SER A 11 -8.65 3.73 -11.67
CA SER A 11 -8.39 4.72 -10.62
C SER A 11 -8.36 4.06 -9.25
N LEU A 12 -7.48 4.54 -8.37
CA LEU A 12 -7.39 4.04 -7.00
C LEU A 12 -8.75 4.07 -6.28
N ASP A 13 -9.50 5.16 -6.45
CA ASP A 13 -10.84 5.33 -5.85
C ASP A 13 -11.83 4.32 -6.40
N GLY A 14 -11.75 3.98 -7.70
CA GLY A 14 -12.57 2.93 -8.32
C GLY A 14 -12.29 1.57 -7.70
N VAL A 15 -11.02 1.16 -7.58
CA VAL A 15 -10.64 -0.11 -6.95
C VAL A 15 -11.17 -0.19 -5.52
N ILE A 16 -11.02 0.88 -4.75
CA ILE A 16 -11.47 0.92 -3.35
C ILE A 16 -13.00 0.83 -3.27
N SER A 17 -13.72 1.60 -4.09
CA SER A 17 -15.19 1.60 -4.09
C SER A 17 -15.76 0.24 -4.47
N ASP A 18 -15.24 -0.40 -5.51
CA ASP A 18 -15.68 -1.71 -5.97
C ASP A 18 -15.42 -2.77 -4.92
N TRP A 19 -14.23 -2.71 -4.30
CA TRP A 19 -13.89 -3.66 -3.24
C TRP A 19 -14.77 -3.48 -2.00
N LEU A 20 -14.99 -2.25 -1.52
CA LEU A 20 -15.89 -1.98 -0.39
C LEU A 20 -17.33 -2.39 -0.71
N CYS A 21 -17.78 -2.24 -1.95
CA CYS A 21 -19.08 -2.73 -2.39
C CYS A 21 -19.18 -4.26 -2.26
N ALA A 22 -18.14 -5.00 -2.65
CA ALA A 22 -18.07 -6.45 -2.50
C ALA A 22 -18.03 -6.91 -1.03
N LEU A 23 -17.50 -6.07 -0.13
CA LEU A 23 -17.39 -6.37 1.31
C LEU A 23 -18.61 -5.94 2.13
N ARG A 24 -19.69 -5.45 1.51
CA ARG A 24 -20.90 -4.99 2.22
C ARG A 24 -21.55 -6.08 3.08
N GLU A 25 -21.51 -7.34 2.65
CA GLU A 25 -22.05 -8.48 3.43
C GLU A 25 -21.37 -8.62 4.79
N PHE A 26 -20.06 -8.26 4.89
CA PHE A 26 -19.30 -8.25 6.14
C PHE A 26 -19.46 -6.93 6.91
N SER A 27 -20.28 -6.01 6.41
CA SER A 27 -20.46 -4.66 6.97
C SER A 27 -19.13 -3.88 7.10
N VAL A 28 -18.21 -4.07 6.16
CA VAL A 28 -16.99 -3.26 6.06
C VAL A 28 -17.37 -1.91 5.45
N GLU A 29 -17.11 -0.83 6.17
CA GLU A 29 -17.48 0.53 5.76
C GLU A 29 -16.28 1.47 5.66
N ALA A 30 -15.11 1.06 6.19
CA ALA A 30 -13.91 1.86 6.06
C ALA A 30 -12.69 0.98 5.75
N LEU A 31 -11.80 1.58 4.97
CA LEU A 31 -10.55 1.00 4.53
C LEU A 31 -9.42 2.00 4.78
N LEU A 32 -8.31 1.51 5.30
CA LEU A 32 -7.07 2.25 5.44
C LEU A 32 -5.92 1.41 4.90
N VAL A 33 -5.08 1.98 4.05
CA VAL A 33 -3.81 1.39 3.64
C VAL A 33 -2.69 2.25 4.16
N LEU A 34 -1.85 1.65 4.99
CA LEU A 34 -0.57 2.21 5.42
C LEU A 34 0.56 1.57 4.63
N GLY A 35 1.60 2.32 4.40
CA GLY A 35 2.79 1.80 3.74
C GLY A 35 4.01 2.65 4.06
N PRO A 36 5.20 2.15 3.70
CA PRO A 36 6.42 2.89 3.93
C PRO A 36 6.45 4.18 3.11
N ASP A 37 7.04 5.23 3.69
CA ASP A 37 7.37 6.42 2.92
C ASP A 37 8.38 6.05 1.82
N PRO A 38 8.06 6.35 0.55
CA PRO A 38 9.02 6.16 -0.55
C PRO A 38 10.34 6.90 -0.33
N PHE A 39 10.32 7.95 0.46
CA PHE A 39 11.44 8.86 0.67
C PHE A 39 11.93 8.94 2.12
N GLY A 40 11.26 8.26 3.03
CA GLY A 40 11.52 8.28 4.47
C GLY A 40 12.35 7.11 4.99
N GLY A 41 12.50 7.06 6.31
CA GLY A 41 13.17 5.97 7.02
C GLY A 41 12.40 4.64 6.99
N GLN A 42 12.99 3.60 7.62
CA GLN A 42 12.35 2.29 7.66
C GLN A 42 11.06 2.25 8.51
N ASP A 43 10.90 3.20 9.41
CA ASP A 43 9.81 3.23 10.39
C ASP A 43 8.59 4.06 9.97
N ASP A 44 8.70 4.75 8.85
CA ASP A 44 7.64 5.64 8.41
C ASP A 44 6.47 4.84 7.85
N ARG A 45 5.29 5.06 8.45
CA ARG A 45 4.01 4.50 8.04
C ARG A 45 3.11 5.63 7.59
N LEU A 46 3.01 5.82 6.27
CA LEU A 46 2.14 6.85 5.69
C LEU A 46 0.74 6.30 5.40
N VAL A 47 -0.26 7.17 5.52
CA VAL A 47 -1.58 6.92 4.98
C VAL A 47 -1.51 6.99 3.46
N LEU A 48 -1.58 5.83 2.80
CA LEU A 48 -1.51 5.71 1.35
C LEU A 48 -2.89 5.78 0.70
N ALA A 49 -3.89 5.17 1.32
CA ALA A 49 -5.28 5.26 0.92
C ALA A 49 -6.17 5.23 2.15
N LEU A 50 -7.28 5.94 2.09
CA LEU A 50 -8.27 6.03 3.17
C LEU A 50 -9.66 6.23 2.59
N HIS A 51 -10.59 5.40 3.04
CA HIS A 51 -12.01 5.59 2.77
C HIS A 51 -12.83 5.34 4.05
N PRO A 52 -13.77 6.20 4.40
CA PRO A 52 -14.01 7.53 3.85
C PRO A 52 -12.97 8.56 4.31
N PRO A 53 -12.72 9.64 3.52
CA PRO A 53 -11.66 10.63 3.83
C PRO A 53 -11.81 11.35 5.16
N ARG A 54 -13.02 11.47 5.70
CA ARG A 54 -13.30 12.11 7.01
C ARG A 54 -12.57 11.45 8.19
N LEU A 55 -12.04 10.25 8.01
CA LEU A 55 -11.35 9.49 9.06
C LEU A 55 -9.84 9.77 9.12
N LEU A 56 -9.34 10.83 8.46
CA LEU A 56 -7.91 11.10 8.35
C LEU A 56 -7.21 11.19 9.71
N GLU A 57 -7.78 11.91 10.67
CA GLU A 57 -7.19 12.02 12.02
C GLU A 57 -7.08 10.66 12.72
N ALA A 58 -8.10 9.82 12.58
CA ALA A 58 -8.12 8.49 13.15
C ALA A 58 -7.09 7.56 12.45
N ALA A 59 -6.93 7.71 11.14
CA ALA A 59 -5.95 6.98 10.33
C ALA A 59 -4.50 7.37 10.69
N GLU A 60 -4.21 8.65 10.85
CA GLU A 60 -2.90 9.15 11.28
C GLU A 60 -2.55 8.69 12.69
N ALA A 61 -3.52 8.69 13.61
CA ALA A 61 -3.33 8.18 14.96
C ALA A 61 -2.99 6.67 14.96
N LEU A 62 -3.61 5.89 14.03
CA LEU A 62 -3.28 4.48 13.86
C LEU A 62 -1.90 4.29 13.23
N ALA A 63 -1.52 5.11 12.25
CA ALA A 63 -0.20 5.09 11.64
C ALA A 63 0.93 5.31 12.65
N GLN A 64 0.69 6.13 13.67
CA GLN A 64 1.63 6.40 14.77
C GLN A 64 1.62 5.31 15.86
N SER A 65 0.60 4.44 15.89
CA SER A 65 0.45 3.39 16.88
C SER A 65 1.34 2.19 16.58
N ARG A 66 1.72 1.46 17.64
CA ARG A 66 2.43 0.19 17.53
C ARG A 66 1.61 -1.00 18.04
N ASP A 67 0.31 -0.82 18.23
CA ASP A 67 -0.57 -1.82 18.86
C ASP A 67 -0.66 -3.14 18.09
N PHE A 68 -0.37 -3.13 16.79
CA PHE A 68 -0.34 -4.34 15.95
C PHE A 68 1.06 -4.92 15.75
N GLY A 69 2.06 -4.38 16.46
CA GLY A 69 3.46 -4.69 16.20
C GLY A 69 3.99 -4.05 14.91
N THR A 70 5.27 -4.22 14.67
CA THR A 70 5.93 -3.78 13.44
C THR A 70 6.39 -5.02 12.67
N PRO A 71 5.71 -5.45 11.60
CA PRO A 71 5.98 -6.73 10.90
C PRO A 71 7.41 -6.90 10.41
N TRP A 72 8.12 -5.79 10.24
CA TRP A 72 9.52 -5.78 9.81
C TRP A 72 10.54 -5.78 10.96
N ARG A 73 10.09 -5.55 12.20
CA ARG A 73 10.95 -5.60 13.39
C ARG A 73 10.67 -6.81 14.24
N ASP A 74 9.41 -7.21 14.29
CA ASP A 74 8.94 -8.35 15.09
C ASP A 74 8.67 -9.50 14.14
N SER A 75 9.58 -10.47 14.06
CA SER A 75 9.41 -11.68 13.25
C SER A 75 8.12 -12.45 13.60
N ASP A 76 7.61 -12.26 14.81
CA ASP A 76 6.43 -12.93 15.34
C ASP A 76 5.14 -12.11 15.16
N ALA A 77 5.22 -10.90 14.57
CA ALA A 77 4.02 -10.11 14.30
C ALA A 77 3.11 -10.84 13.30
N PRO A 78 1.84 -11.10 13.63
CA PRO A 78 0.96 -11.84 12.75
C PRO A 78 0.70 -11.07 11.47
N LEU A 79 0.74 -11.75 10.31
CA LEU A 79 0.38 -11.14 9.01
C LEU A 79 -1.10 -10.75 8.95
N VAL A 80 -1.95 -11.49 9.65
CA VAL A 80 -3.36 -11.17 9.81
C VAL A 80 -3.67 -11.04 11.29
N ALA A 81 -4.21 -9.89 11.68
CA ALA A 81 -4.64 -9.63 13.04
C ALA A 81 -6.08 -9.10 13.04
N TRP A 82 -6.91 -9.69 13.87
CA TRP A 82 -8.26 -9.22 14.12
C TRP A 82 -8.37 -8.73 15.54
N GLN A 83 -9.03 -7.58 15.73
CA GLN A 83 -9.27 -7.00 17.04
C GLN A 83 -10.67 -6.40 17.14
N SER A 84 -11.29 -6.57 18.32
CA SER A 84 -12.41 -5.74 18.72
C SER A 84 -11.91 -4.40 19.25
N ILE A 85 -12.49 -3.31 18.75
CA ILE A 85 -12.23 -1.94 19.22
C ILE A 85 -13.20 -1.68 20.37
N SER A 86 -13.10 -2.42 21.47
CA SER A 86 -14.06 -2.33 22.56
C SER A 86 -13.69 -1.29 23.61
N LYS A 87 -14.72 -0.83 24.33
CA LYS A 87 -14.59 0.12 25.43
C LYS A 87 -13.92 -0.48 26.70
N SER A 88 -13.74 -1.78 26.79
CA SER A 88 -13.37 -2.46 28.04
C SER A 88 -11.90 -2.31 28.50
N ALA A 89 -11.06 -1.62 27.72
CA ALA A 89 -9.68 -1.33 28.11
C ALA A 89 -9.48 0.18 28.40
N PHE A 90 -10.35 0.77 29.20
CA PHE A 90 -10.56 2.24 29.28
C PHE A 90 -9.41 3.05 29.89
N GLU A 91 -8.55 2.50 30.70
CA GLU A 91 -7.52 3.31 31.37
C GLU A 91 -6.23 3.47 30.54
N ASN A 92 -6.03 2.65 29.49
CA ASN A 92 -4.88 2.73 28.58
C ASN A 92 -5.23 2.58 27.10
N SER A 93 -6.45 2.97 26.67
CA SER A 93 -6.79 2.82 25.25
C SER A 93 -5.99 3.82 24.41
N SER A 94 -5.28 3.31 23.40
CA SER A 94 -4.54 4.13 22.45
C SER A 94 -5.45 5.17 21.77
N ARG A 95 -4.86 6.32 21.41
CA ARG A 95 -5.58 7.43 20.79
C ARG A 95 -6.39 6.98 19.57
N TRP A 96 -5.82 6.11 18.73
CA TRP A 96 -6.49 5.63 17.54
C TRP A 96 -7.78 4.87 17.84
N ARG A 97 -7.82 4.02 18.90
CA ARG A 97 -9.02 3.27 19.28
C ARG A 97 -10.16 4.19 19.66
N ARG A 98 -9.89 5.22 20.45
CA ARG A 98 -10.91 6.21 20.85
C ARG A 98 -11.49 6.93 19.65
N LEU A 99 -10.65 7.31 18.67
CA LEU A 99 -11.09 8.00 17.46
C LEU A 99 -11.96 7.10 16.58
N TRP A 100 -11.53 5.85 16.33
CA TRP A 100 -12.32 4.92 15.54
C TRP A 100 -13.65 4.56 16.20
N LEU A 101 -13.67 4.37 17.52
CA LEU A 101 -14.92 4.17 18.29
C LEU A 101 -15.86 5.39 18.23
N ALA A 102 -15.33 6.60 18.30
CA ALA A 102 -16.11 7.83 18.18
C ALA A 102 -16.80 7.93 16.80
N HIS A 103 -16.20 7.33 15.77
CA HIS A 103 -16.80 7.19 14.43
C HIS A 103 -17.72 5.98 14.27
N GLY A 104 -17.96 5.20 15.34
CA GLY A 104 -18.88 4.06 15.34
C GLY A 104 -18.28 2.72 14.95
N TYR A 105 -16.97 2.62 14.71
CA TYR A 105 -16.32 1.35 14.34
C TYR A 105 -16.01 0.50 15.56
N GLN A 106 -16.32 -0.80 15.49
CA GLN A 106 -16.20 -1.72 16.61
C GLN A 106 -15.25 -2.90 16.35
N SER A 107 -14.94 -3.17 15.11
CA SER A 107 -14.03 -4.25 14.72
C SER A 107 -13.06 -3.79 13.66
N VAL A 108 -11.84 -4.35 13.68
CA VAL A 108 -10.80 -4.11 12.69
C VAL A 108 -10.09 -5.42 12.36
N VAL A 109 -9.84 -5.65 11.07
CA VAL A 109 -8.90 -6.66 10.59
C VAL A 109 -7.74 -5.93 9.94
N ARG A 110 -6.52 -6.28 10.34
CA ARG A 110 -5.27 -5.85 9.71
C ARG A 110 -4.69 -6.99 8.91
N ILE A 111 -4.30 -6.71 7.68
CA ILE A 111 -3.59 -7.61 6.79
C ILE A 111 -2.27 -6.95 6.40
N ALA A 112 -1.14 -7.60 6.69
CA ALA A 112 0.18 -7.11 6.30
C ALA A 112 0.65 -7.82 5.03
N PHE A 113 1.19 -7.03 4.10
CA PHE A 113 1.80 -7.51 2.87
C PHE A 113 3.31 -7.22 2.93
N PRO A 114 4.13 -8.22 3.29
CA PRO A 114 5.56 -8.04 3.41
C PRO A 114 6.21 -7.58 2.10
N MET A 115 7.21 -6.75 2.24
CA MET A 115 8.07 -6.27 1.17
C MET A 115 9.53 -6.65 1.45
N THR A 116 10.39 -6.41 0.47
CA THR A 116 11.85 -6.52 0.66
C THR A 116 12.35 -5.52 1.70
N ALA A 117 13.51 -5.81 2.29
CA ALA A 117 14.17 -4.99 3.30
C ALA A 117 13.35 -4.76 4.58
N GLY A 118 12.54 -5.74 4.98
CA GLY A 118 11.79 -5.70 6.22
C GLY A 118 10.67 -4.67 6.27
N ARG A 119 10.16 -4.21 5.13
CA ARG A 119 9.02 -3.30 5.02
C ARG A 119 7.72 -4.07 4.78
N ALA A 120 6.58 -3.42 5.00
CA ALA A 120 5.28 -3.98 4.69
C ALA A 120 4.28 -2.88 4.32
N PHE A 121 3.35 -3.21 3.44
CA PHE A 121 2.08 -2.51 3.39
C PHE A 121 1.14 -3.14 4.41
N GLU A 122 0.26 -2.33 4.97
CA GLU A 122 -0.74 -2.78 5.93
C GLU A 122 -2.12 -2.31 5.46
N CYS A 123 -3.02 -3.25 5.25
CA CYS A 123 -4.41 -2.96 4.93
C CYS A 123 -5.27 -3.19 6.17
N TYR A 124 -6.10 -2.23 6.49
CA TYR A 124 -7.03 -2.26 7.61
C TYR A 124 -8.45 -2.14 7.09
N LEU A 125 -9.29 -3.08 7.47
CA LEU A 125 -10.71 -3.10 7.18
C LEU A 125 -11.48 -2.91 8.49
N PHE A 126 -12.41 -1.94 8.51
CA PHE A 126 -13.16 -1.58 9.71
C PHE A 126 -14.65 -1.81 9.51
N SER A 127 -15.29 -2.31 10.57
CA SER A 127 -16.72 -2.54 10.61
C SER A 127 -17.35 -1.90 11.84
N PRO A 128 -18.57 -1.32 11.72
CA PRO A 128 -19.37 -0.91 12.86
C PRO A 128 -19.96 -2.11 13.64
N LYS A 129 -19.91 -3.31 13.07
CA LYS A 129 -20.35 -4.54 13.75
C LYS A 129 -19.22 -5.15 14.55
N HIS A 130 -19.60 -5.81 15.65
CA HIS A 130 -18.73 -6.79 16.28
C HIS A 130 -18.69 -8.05 15.44
N TRP A 131 -17.51 -8.41 14.96
CA TRP A 131 -17.30 -9.74 14.42
C TRP A 131 -17.07 -10.71 15.58
N HIS A 132 -17.83 -11.78 15.60
CA HIS A 132 -17.79 -12.75 16.70
C HIS A 132 -16.89 -13.95 16.36
N ASP A 133 -16.59 -14.15 15.09
CA ASP A 133 -15.89 -15.32 14.59
C ASP A 133 -14.64 -14.93 13.78
N ARG A 134 -13.61 -15.76 13.93
CA ARG A 134 -12.39 -15.67 13.12
C ARG A 134 -12.63 -16.00 11.64
N SER A 135 -13.69 -16.69 11.29
CA SER A 135 -14.03 -17.02 9.91
C SER A 135 -14.29 -15.76 9.07
N GLU A 136 -14.99 -14.77 9.61
CA GLU A 136 -15.20 -13.48 8.94
C GLU A 136 -13.86 -12.78 8.67
N ALA A 137 -12.97 -12.74 9.66
CA ALA A 137 -11.65 -12.18 9.51
C ALA A 137 -10.79 -12.94 8.46
N ALA A 138 -10.94 -14.26 8.38
CA ALA A 138 -10.25 -15.08 7.38
C ALA A 138 -10.76 -14.79 5.96
N LEU A 139 -12.06 -14.64 5.78
CA LEU A 139 -12.66 -14.28 4.49
C LEU A 139 -12.24 -12.88 4.04
N LEU A 140 -12.18 -11.91 4.97
CA LEU A 140 -11.68 -10.56 4.69
C LEU A 140 -10.20 -10.57 4.31
N ALA A 141 -9.38 -11.36 5.01
CA ALA A 141 -7.97 -11.52 4.67
C ALA A 141 -7.79 -12.16 3.28
N TRP A 142 -8.58 -13.18 2.96
CA TRP A 142 -8.58 -13.81 1.63
C TRP A 142 -8.97 -12.81 0.54
N SER A 143 -10.02 -12.02 0.78
CA SER A 143 -10.44 -10.95 -0.15
C SER A 143 -9.33 -9.94 -0.37
N ALA A 144 -8.66 -9.50 0.72
CA ALA A 144 -7.54 -8.57 0.63
C ALA A 144 -6.36 -9.13 -0.18
N LEU A 145 -6.01 -10.41 0.03
CA LEU A 145 -4.96 -11.08 -0.75
C LEU A 145 -5.28 -11.10 -2.25
N ASN A 146 -6.54 -11.36 -2.61
CA ASN A 146 -6.96 -11.40 -4.02
C ASN A 146 -6.94 -10.03 -4.70
N ILE A 147 -7.36 -8.97 -4.01
CA ILE A 147 -7.39 -7.60 -4.58
C ILE A 147 -6.02 -6.92 -4.54
N TRP A 148 -5.11 -7.38 -3.67
CA TRP A 148 -3.85 -6.72 -3.40
C TRP A 148 -3.01 -6.38 -4.64
N PRO A 149 -2.83 -7.26 -5.63
CA PRO A 149 -2.06 -6.93 -6.83
C PRO A 149 -2.61 -5.71 -7.58
N LEU A 150 -3.94 -5.62 -7.69
CA LEU A 150 -4.63 -4.50 -8.35
C LEU A 150 -4.54 -3.23 -7.50
N LEU A 151 -4.82 -3.34 -6.20
CA LEU A 151 -4.74 -2.21 -5.26
C LEU A 151 -3.32 -1.64 -5.17
N LYS A 152 -2.30 -2.50 -5.07
CA LYS A 152 -0.90 -2.09 -5.07
C LYS A 152 -0.53 -1.32 -6.33
N ARG A 153 -0.96 -1.81 -7.50
CA ARG A 153 -0.72 -1.13 -8.77
C ARG A 153 -1.41 0.23 -8.81
N ALA A 154 -2.69 0.31 -8.46
CA ALA A 154 -3.43 1.57 -8.41
C ALA A 154 -2.81 2.59 -7.43
N LEU A 155 -2.32 2.12 -6.27
CA LEU A 155 -1.56 2.95 -5.32
C LEU A 155 -0.25 3.47 -5.93
N ALA A 156 0.48 2.59 -6.63
CA ALA A 156 1.73 2.96 -7.29
C ALA A 156 1.49 4.00 -8.39
N ASP A 157 0.50 3.78 -9.24
CA ASP A 157 0.15 4.71 -10.34
C ASP A 157 -0.31 6.07 -9.80
N ALA A 158 -1.16 6.09 -8.77
CA ALA A 158 -1.67 7.32 -8.15
C ALA A 158 -0.58 8.16 -7.45
N ARG A 159 0.50 7.53 -7.00
CA ARG A 159 1.57 8.19 -6.24
C ARG A 159 2.89 8.32 -6.97
N SER A 160 3.02 7.70 -8.14
CA SER A 160 4.26 7.72 -8.89
C SER A 160 4.61 9.15 -9.37
N PRO A 161 5.78 9.66 -9.00
CA PRO A 161 6.27 10.92 -9.57
C PRO A 161 6.88 10.74 -10.96
N LEU A 162 6.98 9.48 -11.45
CA LEU A 162 7.69 9.13 -12.66
C LEU A 162 6.79 9.25 -13.89
N SER A 163 7.36 9.75 -14.96
CA SER A 163 6.70 9.72 -16.27
C SER A 163 6.76 8.30 -16.88
N PRO A 164 5.87 7.97 -17.85
CA PRO A 164 5.91 6.68 -18.54
C PRO A 164 7.29 6.36 -19.13
N ARG A 165 7.97 7.34 -19.72
CA ARG A 165 9.32 7.15 -20.30
C ARG A 165 10.39 6.89 -19.25
N GLU A 166 10.30 7.51 -18.10
CA GLU A 166 11.21 7.23 -16.96
C GLU A 166 10.99 5.80 -16.43
N LEU A 167 9.72 5.36 -16.34
CA LEU A 167 9.38 3.98 -15.94
C LEU A 167 9.90 2.96 -16.95
N GLU A 168 9.73 3.19 -18.26
CA GLU A 168 10.26 2.33 -19.31
C GLU A 168 11.79 2.18 -19.20
N CYS A 169 12.50 3.31 -19.04
CA CYS A 169 13.95 3.29 -18.88
C CYS A 169 14.40 2.53 -17.62
N LEU A 170 13.73 2.73 -16.48
CA LEU A 170 14.03 1.99 -15.25
C LEU A 170 13.69 0.51 -15.37
N SER A 171 12.59 0.14 -16.06
CA SER A 171 12.20 -1.24 -16.30
C SER A 171 13.23 -1.98 -17.16
N LEU A 172 13.77 -1.33 -18.21
CA LEU A 172 14.85 -1.91 -19.02
C LEU A 172 16.14 -2.04 -18.20
N ALA A 173 16.46 -1.05 -17.37
CA ALA A 173 17.61 -1.11 -16.47
C ALA A 173 17.48 -2.25 -15.45
N PHE A 174 16.28 -2.49 -14.92
CA PHE A 174 15.99 -3.62 -14.04
C PHE A 174 16.23 -4.97 -14.72
N ARG A 175 15.91 -5.08 -16.01
CA ARG A 175 16.16 -6.28 -16.83
C ARG A 175 17.63 -6.44 -17.24
N GLY A 176 18.51 -5.53 -16.83
CA GLY A 176 19.95 -5.57 -17.12
C GLY A 176 20.34 -4.90 -18.44
N SER A 177 19.44 -4.25 -19.16
CA SER A 177 19.77 -3.55 -20.40
C SER A 177 20.71 -2.36 -20.14
N THR A 178 21.71 -2.20 -21.00
CA THR A 178 22.54 -1.00 -21.06
C THR A 178 21.74 0.19 -21.59
N ALA A 179 22.22 1.41 -21.37
CA ALA A 179 21.56 2.60 -21.90
C ALA A 179 21.51 2.59 -23.44
N ARG A 180 22.51 2.02 -24.11
CA ARG A 180 22.55 1.86 -25.57
C ARG A 180 21.47 0.87 -26.05
N GLU A 181 21.35 -0.30 -25.42
CA GLU A 181 20.34 -1.31 -25.75
C GLU A 181 18.94 -0.77 -25.47
N SER A 182 18.76 -0.06 -24.35
CA SER A 182 17.50 0.60 -24.01
C SER A 182 17.13 1.65 -25.06
N GLY A 183 18.10 2.43 -25.53
CA GLY A 183 17.92 3.42 -26.60
C GLY A 183 17.43 2.78 -27.88
N THR A 184 18.00 1.64 -28.27
CA THR A 184 17.57 0.87 -29.45
C THR A 184 16.12 0.40 -29.29
N GLN A 185 15.74 -0.14 -28.11
CA GLN A 185 14.38 -0.63 -27.86
C GLN A 185 13.34 0.50 -27.79
N LEU A 186 13.72 1.64 -27.24
CA LEU A 186 12.83 2.81 -27.06
C LEU A 186 12.86 3.76 -28.27
N LEU A 187 13.62 3.43 -29.34
CA LEU A 187 13.81 4.25 -30.53
C LEU A 187 14.32 5.68 -30.20
N CYS A 188 15.28 5.77 -29.30
CA CYS A 188 15.90 7.02 -28.88
C CYS A 188 17.41 6.87 -28.67
N SER A 189 18.11 7.97 -28.41
CA SER A 189 19.55 7.94 -28.18
C SER A 189 19.90 7.43 -26.77
N GLU A 190 21.08 6.87 -26.59
CA GLU A 190 21.65 6.53 -25.27
C GLU A 190 21.65 7.74 -24.34
N ARG A 191 21.94 8.92 -24.86
CA ARG A 191 21.91 10.19 -24.11
C ARG A 191 20.48 10.46 -23.58
N THR A 192 19.46 10.22 -24.38
CA THR A 192 18.05 10.38 -23.98
C THR A 192 17.68 9.42 -22.87
N VAL A 193 18.11 8.15 -22.95
CA VAL A 193 17.88 7.16 -21.88
C VAL A 193 18.54 7.62 -20.58
N ASN A 194 19.81 8.04 -20.63
CA ASN A 194 20.53 8.53 -19.47
C ASN A 194 19.86 9.78 -18.86
N PHE A 195 19.31 10.66 -19.68
CA PHE A 195 18.55 11.83 -19.24
C PHE A 195 17.27 11.41 -18.48
N HIS A 196 16.51 10.43 -18.99
CA HIS A 196 15.32 9.92 -18.28
C HIS A 196 15.68 9.22 -16.97
N ILE A 197 16.77 8.46 -16.94
CA ILE A 197 17.25 7.82 -15.70
C ILE A 197 17.67 8.88 -14.67
N ALA A 198 18.40 9.93 -15.09
CA ALA A 198 18.79 11.03 -14.20
C ALA A 198 17.57 11.76 -13.62
N ASN A 199 16.55 12.04 -14.44
CA ASN A 199 15.29 12.63 -13.98
C ASN A 199 14.57 11.72 -12.98
N ALA A 200 14.49 10.42 -13.28
CA ALA A 200 13.91 9.44 -12.37
C ALA A 200 14.66 9.41 -11.02
N MET A 201 15.99 9.41 -11.03
CA MET A 201 16.81 9.49 -9.82
C MET A 201 16.51 10.74 -8.99
N ALA A 202 16.42 11.90 -9.64
CA ALA A 202 16.08 13.16 -8.97
C ALA A 202 14.68 13.11 -8.32
N LYS A 203 13.68 12.62 -9.05
CA LYS A 203 12.29 12.48 -8.56
C LYS A 203 12.19 11.46 -7.41
N LEU A 204 12.92 10.37 -7.49
CA LEU A 204 13.01 9.35 -6.46
C LEU A 204 13.95 9.72 -5.31
N LYS A 205 14.65 10.87 -5.39
CA LYS A 205 15.63 11.37 -4.40
C LYS A 205 16.69 10.32 -4.06
N VAL A 206 17.35 9.80 -5.08
CA VAL A 206 18.43 8.81 -4.96
C VAL A 206 19.65 9.22 -5.78
N ASP A 207 20.84 8.75 -5.39
CA ASP A 207 22.11 9.21 -5.93
C ASP A 207 22.67 8.30 -7.04
N ASN A 208 22.05 7.13 -7.28
CA ASN A 208 22.51 6.21 -8.31
C ASN A 208 21.37 5.42 -8.95
N LYS A 209 21.64 4.89 -10.15
CA LYS A 209 20.68 4.12 -10.96
C LYS A 209 20.16 2.87 -10.22
N LEU A 210 21.03 2.15 -9.52
CA LEU A 210 20.64 0.94 -8.80
C LEU A 210 19.62 1.25 -7.69
N ALA A 211 19.85 2.32 -6.93
CA ALA A 211 18.91 2.78 -5.90
C ALA A 211 17.57 3.23 -6.52
N ALA A 212 17.59 3.86 -7.71
CA ALA A 212 16.37 4.23 -8.42
C ALA A 212 15.56 2.98 -8.84
N VAL A 213 16.22 2.00 -9.42
CA VAL A 213 15.62 0.72 -9.78
C VAL A 213 15.06 0.01 -8.55
N GLN A 214 15.85 -0.12 -7.49
CA GLN A 214 15.42 -0.75 -6.24
C GLN A 214 14.18 -0.07 -5.66
N ARG A 215 14.16 1.27 -5.64
CA ARG A 215 13.04 2.05 -5.12
C ARG A 215 11.79 1.88 -5.97
N ALA A 216 11.91 1.90 -7.29
CA ALA A 216 10.81 1.65 -8.21
C ALA A 216 10.22 0.23 -8.02
N CYS A 217 11.07 -0.80 -7.84
CA CYS A 217 10.61 -2.16 -7.51
C CYS A 217 9.85 -2.22 -6.19
N TRP A 218 10.32 -1.53 -5.15
CA TRP A 218 9.65 -1.54 -3.84
C TRP A 218 8.22 -1.04 -3.91
N PHE A 219 7.98 -0.01 -4.71
CA PHE A 219 6.64 0.55 -4.89
C PHE A 219 5.80 -0.19 -5.94
N GLY A 220 6.39 -1.20 -6.61
CA GLY A 220 5.68 -1.93 -7.66
C GLY A 220 5.43 -1.09 -8.90
N LEU A 221 6.28 -0.09 -9.16
CA LEU A 221 6.24 0.73 -10.37
C LEU A 221 6.80 -0.02 -11.58
N ILE A 222 7.72 -0.97 -11.33
CA ILE A 222 8.34 -1.85 -12.32
C ILE A 222 8.43 -3.27 -11.78
#